data_52a91f9720add428b57ae75fece9a1be
#
_entry.id   52a91f9720add428b57ae75fece9a1be
#
_cell.length_a   1.000
_cell.length_b   1.000
_cell.length_c   1.000
_cell.angle_alpha   90.00
_cell.angle_beta   90.00
_cell.angle_gamma   90.00
#
_symmetry.space_group_name_H-M   'P 1'
#
loop_
_entity.id
_entity.type
_entity.pdbx_description
1 polymer ?
#
loop_
_entity_poly.entity_id
_entity_poly.type
_entity_poly.pdbx_seq_one_letter_code
_entity_poly.pdbx_strand_id
1 'polypeptide(L)'
;MNLTEKEFVKFLSKFDEHPFDVKIGDEVTRIGEGEPEFTVNFHKVPSMKDLLTSTSIALGEAYMDGELEIEGDLYHALNMFLGQMDKFSTDKKALKKLIFSSLSRKNQEKEVSSHYDIGNDFYKLWLDETMSYSCGYFKDPGDTLYQAQVQKVERILEKLYLKEGMTLCDIGCGWGYLLIRAAKKYGIKGVGITLSKEQKKKFEERIQAEGLEDRLEVRLMDYRDLPDSGLKFDRIVSVGMLEHVGRDNYELFMKSVKSVLNPGGLFLLHYISALQEH
;
A
#
# COMPACT_ATOMS: atom_id res chain seq x y z
N MET A 1 8.27 12.86 -36.39
CA MET A 1 7.19 12.40 -35.46
C MET A 1 5.96 11.95 -36.23
N ASN A 2 5.36 10.81 -35.81
CA ASN A 2 4.05 10.32 -36.26
C ASN A 2 2.89 11.10 -35.60
N LEU A 3 1.63 10.78 -35.94
CA LEU A 3 0.46 11.51 -35.40
C LEU A 3 0.32 11.37 -33.88
N THR A 4 0.56 10.17 -33.34
CA THR A 4 0.48 9.88 -31.91
C THR A 4 1.55 10.65 -31.12
N GLU A 5 2.78 10.71 -31.65
CA GLU A 5 3.88 11.46 -31.05
C GLU A 5 3.59 12.97 -31.04
N LYS A 6 3.01 13.52 -32.10
CA LYS A 6 2.60 14.93 -32.16
C LYS A 6 1.52 15.28 -31.12
N GLU A 7 0.51 14.43 -30.97
CA GLU A 7 -0.53 14.63 -29.95
C GLU A 7 0.04 14.49 -28.53
N PHE A 8 1.03 13.64 -28.35
CA PHE A 8 1.70 13.46 -27.06
C PHE A 8 2.57 14.69 -26.70
N VAL A 9 3.35 15.23 -27.65
CA VAL A 9 4.09 16.48 -27.45
C VAL A 9 3.14 17.64 -27.15
N LYS A 10 2.02 17.71 -27.84
CA LYS A 10 0.96 18.70 -27.56
C LYS A 10 0.36 18.52 -26.15
N PHE A 11 0.25 17.31 -25.66
CA PHE A 11 -0.14 17.06 -24.27
C PHE A 11 0.93 17.60 -23.31
N LEU A 12 2.20 17.30 -23.54
CA LEU A 12 3.31 17.78 -22.71
C LEU A 12 3.48 19.30 -22.75
N SER A 13 3.08 19.96 -23.84
CA SER A 13 3.17 21.43 -23.94
C SER A 13 2.26 22.20 -22.98
N LYS A 14 1.41 21.51 -22.22
CA LYS A 14 0.65 22.10 -21.11
C LYS A 14 1.51 22.40 -19.88
N PHE A 15 2.67 21.74 -19.75
CA PHE A 15 3.59 21.87 -18.62
C PHE A 15 4.66 22.91 -18.89
N ASP A 16 4.25 24.11 -19.21
CA ASP A 16 5.07 25.20 -19.77
C ASP A 16 5.60 26.21 -18.74
N GLU A 17 5.39 25.96 -17.44
CA GLU A 17 5.86 26.86 -16.36
C GLU A 17 7.38 26.88 -16.23
N HIS A 18 8.04 25.77 -16.59
CA HIS A 18 9.49 25.64 -16.64
C HIS A 18 9.92 25.14 -18.02
N PRO A 19 10.97 25.69 -18.62
CA PRO A 19 11.42 25.28 -19.95
C PRO A 19 12.12 23.92 -19.90
N PHE A 20 11.71 23.02 -20.79
CA PHE A 20 12.36 21.72 -20.97
C PHE A 20 12.27 21.25 -22.42
N ASP A 21 13.16 20.34 -22.81
CA ASP A 21 13.14 19.72 -24.11
C ASP A 21 12.47 18.34 -24.08
N VAL A 22 11.66 18.04 -25.08
CA VAL A 22 11.13 16.72 -25.38
C VAL A 22 11.82 16.19 -26.62
N LYS A 23 12.52 15.06 -26.45
CA LYS A 23 13.23 14.38 -27.52
C LYS A 23 12.54 13.08 -27.88
N ILE A 24 12.22 12.88 -29.16
CA ILE A 24 11.64 11.65 -29.71
C ILE A 24 12.42 11.28 -30.97
N GLY A 25 13.25 10.25 -30.91
CA GLY A 25 14.22 9.93 -31.95
C GLY A 25 15.22 11.09 -32.15
N ASP A 26 15.34 11.61 -33.38
CA ASP A 26 16.21 12.72 -33.69
C ASP A 26 15.52 14.10 -33.57
N GLU A 27 14.23 14.14 -33.32
CA GLU A 27 13.46 15.38 -33.21
C GLU A 27 13.44 15.88 -31.76
N VAL A 28 13.77 17.17 -31.56
CA VAL A 28 13.72 17.85 -30.28
C VAL A 28 12.70 18.99 -30.35
N THR A 29 11.80 19.03 -29.38
CA THR A 29 10.79 20.10 -29.27
C THR A 29 10.94 20.78 -27.92
N ARG A 30 11.17 22.14 -27.94
CA ARG A 30 11.21 22.98 -26.75
C ARG A 30 9.80 23.24 -26.23
N ILE A 31 9.60 23.09 -24.93
CA ILE A 31 8.38 23.46 -24.21
C ILE A 31 8.75 24.52 -23.17
N GLY A 32 7.92 25.56 -23.06
CA GLY A 32 8.20 26.75 -22.26
C GLY A 32 9.17 27.73 -22.90
N GLU A 33 9.35 28.90 -22.26
CA GLU A 33 10.23 29.95 -22.71
C GLU A 33 11.56 29.93 -21.91
N GLY A 34 12.70 30.01 -22.60
CA GLY A 34 14.03 30.08 -21.99
C GLY A 34 14.93 28.89 -22.32
N GLU A 35 16.05 28.78 -21.61
CA GLU A 35 16.96 27.64 -21.74
C GLU A 35 16.36 26.42 -21.03
N PRO A 36 16.49 25.20 -21.58
CA PRO A 36 15.90 24.01 -21.01
C PRO A 36 16.60 23.64 -19.68
N GLU A 37 15.82 23.38 -18.66
CA GLU A 37 16.32 22.95 -17.34
C GLU A 37 16.66 21.45 -17.33
N PHE A 38 15.99 20.66 -18.20
CA PHE A 38 16.23 19.22 -18.40
C PHE A 38 15.67 18.79 -19.78
N THR A 39 15.99 17.56 -20.19
CA THR A 39 15.41 16.94 -21.39
C THR A 39 14.68 15.65 -21.02
N VAL A 40 13.47 15.49 -21.55
CA VAL A 40 12.70 14.24 -21.49
C VAL A 40 12.90 13.50 -22.80
N ASN A 41 13.67 12.42 -22.78
CA ASN A 41 14.05 11.65 -23.95
C ASN A 41 13.20 10.37 -24.04
N PHE A 42 12.34 10.28 -25.05
CA PHE A 42 11.50 9.10 -25.28
C PHE A 42 12.13 8.20 -26.35
N HIS A 43 12.60 7.03 -25.93
CA HIS A 43 12.99 5.95 -26.85
C HIS A 43 11.75 5.28 -27.43
N LYS A 44 10.66 5.28 -26.66
CA LYS A 44 9.33 4.83 -27.08
C LYS A 44 8.25 5.63 -26.36
N VAL A 45 7.33 6.20 -27.12
CA VAL A 45 6.20 6.95 -26.53
C VAL A 45 5.15 5.99 -26.00
N PRO A 46 4.67 6.15 -24.75
CA PRO A 46 3.59 5.35 -24.21
C PRO A 46 2.33 5.39 -25.05
N SER A 47 1.53 4.33 -25.02
CA SER A 47 0.29 4.29 -25.80
C SER A 47 -0.72 5.35 -25.29
N MET A 48 -1.51 5.93 -26.19
CA MET A 48 -2.59 6.86 -25.81
C MET A 48 -3.59 6.23 -24.85
N LYS A 49 -3.79 4.92 -24.93
CA LYS A 49 -4.65 4.18 -24.00
C LYS A 49 -4.10 4.20 -22.58
N ASP A 50 -2.80 3.98 -22.40
CA ASP A 50 -2.15 3.95 -21.10
C ASP A 50 -2.08 5.37 -20.50
N LEU A 51 -1.74 6.35 -21.31
CA LEU A 51 -1.75 7.77 -20.93
C LEU A 51 -3.13 8.26 -20.49
N LEU A 52 -4.20 7.86 -21.19
CA LEU A 52 -5.58 8.20 -20.82
C LEU A 52 -6.07 7.43 -19.58
N THR A 53 -5.50 6.26 -19.33
CA THR A 53 -5.85 5.45 -18.16
C THR A 53 -5.22 6.02 -16.90
N SER A 54 -3.91 6.27 -16.92
CA SER A 54 -3.17 6.96 -15.85
C SER A 54 -1.84 7.46 -16.41
N THR A 55 -1.77 8.75 -16.68
CA THR A 55 -0.56 9.39 -17.24
C THR A 55 0.66 9.18 -16.35
N SER A 56 0.51 9.34 -15.03
CA SER A 56 1.61 9.20 -14.07
C SER A 56 2.15 7.78 -14.01
N ILE A 57 1.28 6.77 -14.06
CA ILE A 57 1.70 5.36 -14.10
C ILE A 57 2.39 5.06 -15.43
N ALA A 58 1.78 5.44 -16.56
CA ALA A 58 2.35 5.17 -17.89
C ALA A 58 3.75 5.79 -18.06
N LEU A 59 3.96 7.02 -17.57
CA LEU A 59 5.27 7.68 -17.61
C LEU A 59 6.27 7.03 -16.63
N GLY A 60 5.82 6.65 -15.43
CA GLY A 60 6.64 5.96 -14.45
C GLY A 60 7.10 4.57 -14.93
N GLU A 61 6.20 3.79 -15.52
CA GLU A 61 6.53 2.49 -16.13
C GLU A 61 7.52 2.67 -17.29
N ALA A 62 7.26 3.63 -18.19
CA ALA A 62 8.16 3.93 -19.30
C ALA A 62 9.59 4.30 -18.82
N TYR A 63 9.70 5.04 -17.71
CA TYR A 63 10.99 5.35 -17.08
C TYR A 63 11.67 4.09 -16.52
N MET A 64 10.94 3.25 -15.80
CA MET A 64 11.46 2.00 -15.23
C MET A 64 11.90 1.00 -16.31
N ASP A 65 11.18 0.95 -17.43
CA ASP A 65 11.48 0.07 -18.56
C ASP A 65 12.58 0.62 -19.48
N GLY A 66 13.11 1.82 -19.20
CA GLY A 66 14.11 2.48 -20.05
C GLY A 66 13.57 3.00 -21.39
N GLU A 67 12.23 3.09 -21.51
CA GLU A 67 11.56 3.68 -22.69
C GLU A 67 11.53 5.22 -22.63
N LEU A 68 11.77 5.79 -21.43
CA LEU A 68 11.89 7.22 -21.14
C LEU A 68 13.11 7.47 -20.26
N GLU A 69 13.89 8.48 -20.57
CA GLU A 69 15.02 8.96 -19.78
C GLU A 69 14.89 10.46 -19.50
N ILE A 70 15.39 10.88 -18.34
CA ILE A 70 15.53 12.30 -17.98
C ILE A 70 17.01 12.66 -18.04
N GLU A 71 17.39 13.52 -18.99
CA GLU A 71 18.72 14.10 -19.07
C GLU A 71 18.74 15.39 -18.24
N GLY A 72 19.41 15.36 -17.07
CA GLY A 72 19.43 16.43 -16.09
C GLY A 72 19.10 15.96 -14.69
N ASP A 73 18.59 16.85 -13.85
CA ASP A 73 18.19 16.52 -12.47
C ASP A 73 16.79 15.88 -12.44
N LEU A 74 16.74 14.59 -12.22
CA LEU A 74 15.48 13.84 -12.10
C LEU A 74 14.55 14.38 -10.99
N TYR A 75 15.11 14.76 -9.83
CA TYR A 75 14.32 15.30 -8.75
C TYR A 75 13.65 16.63 -9.12
N HIS A 76 14.41 17.50 -9.79
CA HIS A 76 13.89 18.76 -10.32
C HIS A 76 12.77 18.54 -11.35
N ALA A 77 12.99 17.66 -12.34
CA ALA A 77 12.00 17.31 -13.34
C ALA A 77 10.71 16.75 -12.73
N LEU A 78 10.83 15.83 -11.75
CA LEU A 78 9.66 15.28 -11.05
C LEU A 78 8.90 16.35 -10.28
N ASN A 79 9.58 17.24 -9.54
CA ASN A 79 8.91 18.32 -8.80
C ASN A 79 8.19 19.30 -9.73
N MET A 80 8.76 19.61 -10.89
CA MET A 80 8.11 20.45 -11.89
C MET A 80 6.81 19.83 -12.40
N PHE A 81 6.81 18.52 -12.73
CA PHE A 81 5.59 17.83 -13.15
C PHE A 81 4.59 17.68 -12.01
N LEU A 82 5.04 17.36 -10.78
CA LEU A 82 4.18 17.25 -9.61
C LEU A 82 3.56 18.59 -9.20
N GLY A 83 4.29 19.71 -9.36
CA GLY A 83 3.77 21.05 -9.11
C GLY A 83 2.62 21.44 -10.05
N GLN A 84 2.50 20.78 -11.20
CA GLN A 84 1.50 21.04 -12.22
C GLN A 84 0.50 19.87 -12.38
N MET A 85 0.24 19.13 -11.32
CA MET A 85 -0.64 17.95 -11.32
C MET A 85 -2.07 18.23 -11.82
N ASP A 86 -2.56 19.44 -11.66
CA ASP A 86 -3.88 19.90 -12.16
C ASP A 86 -3.95 19.91 -13.71
N LYS A 87 -2.81 20.03 -14.38
CA LYS A 87 -2.70 19.96 -15.85
C LYS A 87 -2.75 18.53 -16.41
N PHE A 88 -2.55 17.51 -15.56
CA PHE A 88 -2.82 16.12 -15.89
C PHE A 88 -4.35 15.94 -15.96
N SER A 89 -4.92 16.08 -17.16
CA SER A 89 -6.36 15.91 -17.33
C SER A 89 -6.74 14.45 -17.12
N THR A 90 -7.30 14.14 -15.97
CA THR A 90 -8.06 12.93 -15.75
C THR A 90 -9.46 13.11 -16.35
N ASP A 91 -9.80 12.35 -17.39
CA ASP A 91 -11.20 12.22 -17.79
C ASP A 91 -11.96 11.66 -16.56
N LYS A 92 -12.81 12.50 -15.95
CA LYS A 92 -13.59 12.14 -14.76
C LYS A 92 -14.45 10.87 -14.97
N LYS A 93 -14.78 10.51 -16.22
CA LYS A 93 -15.48 9.27 -16.56
C LYS A 93 -14.52 8.06 -16.60
N ALA A 94 -13.30 8.23 -17.14
CA ALA A 94 -12.27 7.21 -17.10
C ALA A 94 -11.81 6.96 -15.65
N LEU A 95 -11.62 8.02 -14.86
CA LEU A 95 -11.29 7.95 -13.45
C LEU A 95 -12.39 7.23 -12.65
N LYS A 96 -13.69 7.55 -12.87
CA LYS A 96 -14.79 6.80 -12.25
C LYS A 96 -14.75 5.32 -12.59
N LYS A 97 -14.51 4.96 -13.86
CA LYS A 97 -14.43 3.56 -14.29
C LYS A 97 -13.25 2.81 -13.68
N LEU A 98 -12.11 3.46 -13.48
CA LEU A 98 -10.93 2.94 -12.78
C LEU A 98 -11.20 2.76 -11.28
N ILE A 99 -11.77 3.76 -10.62
CA ILE A 99 -12.16 3.70 -9.21
C ILE A 99 -13.16 2.55 -8.97
N PHE A 100 -14.19 2.39 -9.82
CA PHE A 100 -15.12 1.27 -9.72
C PHE A 100 -14.47 -0.10 -10.00
N SER A 101 -13.43 -0.17 -10.83
CA SER A 101 -12.71 -1.42 -11.08
C SER A 101 -11.74 -1.77 -9.93
N SER A 102 -11.09 -0.80 -9.32
CA SER A 102 -10.18 -1.01 -8.18
C SER A 102 -10.92 -1.40 -6.89
N LEU A 103 -12.19 -1.02 -6.75
CA LEU A 103 -13.03 -1.34 -5.59
C LEU A 103 -13.60 -2.77 -5.63
N SER A 104 -13.44 -3.50 -6.73
CA SER A 104 -13.94 -4.87 -6.80
C SER A 104 -13.10 -5.80 -5.91
N ARG A 105 -13.77 -6.72 -5.20
CA ARG A 105 -13.12 -7.75 -4.36
C ARG A 105 -11.96 -8.44 -5.08
N LYS A 106 -12.19 -8.87 -6.33
CA LYS A 106 -11.20 -9.57 -7.14
C LYS A 106 -9.95 -8.73 -7.44
N ASN A 107 -10.11 -7.42 -7.65
CA ASN A 107 -8.98 -6.54 -7.93
C ASN A 107 -8.20 -6.25 -6.65
N GLN A 108 -8.87 -6.02 -5.51
CA GLN A 108 -8.21 -5.85 -4.22
C GLN A 108 -7.44 -7.10 -3.78
N GLU A 109 -8.02 -8.30 -3.95
CA GLU A 109 -7.31 -9.56 -3.74
C GLU A 109 -6.07 -9.67 -4.63
N LYS A 110 -6.19 -9.29 -5.91
CA LYS A 110 -5.08 -9.31 -6.86
C LYS A 110 -4.01 -8.27 -6.51
N GLU A 111 -4.38 -7.06 -6.13
CA GLU A 111 -3.45 -5.99 -5.73
C GLU A 111 -2.68 -6.38 -4.47
N VAL A 112 -3.37 -6.83 -3.42
CA VAL A 112 -2.73 -7.29 -2.18
C VAL A 112 -1.83 -8.50 -2.44
N SER A 113 -2.32 -9.50 -3.20
CA SER A 113 -1.53 -10.67 -3.56
C SER A 113 -0.30 -10.29 -4.38
N SER A 114 -0.44 -9.48 -5.43
CA SER A 114 0.70 -9.06 -6.25
C SER A 114 1.74 -8.24 -5.47
N HIS A 115 1.29 -7.44 -4.49
CA HIS A 115 2.18 -6.64 -3.66
C HIS A 115 2.94 -7.50 -2.65
N TYR A 116 2.27 -8.42 -1.95
CA TYR A 116 2.89 -9.20 -0.87
C TYR A 116 3.47 -10.56 -1.31
N ASP A 117 3.05 -11.10 -2.47
CA ASP A 117 3.55 -12.37 -3.00
C ASP A 117 4.84 -12.22 -3.85
N ILE A 118 5.49 -11.02 -3.83
CA ILE A 118 6.86 -10.82 -4.37
C ILE A 118 7.85 -11.80 -3.71
N GLY A 119 7.54 -12.26 -2.51
CA GLY A 119 8.27 -13.28 -1.78
C GLY A 119 8.87 -12.78 -0.46
N ASN A 120 8.90 -13.67 0.52
CA ASN A 120 9.39 -13.36 1.87
C ASN A 120 10.87 -12.94 1.87
N ASP A 121 11.67 -13.41 0.91
CA ASP A 121 13.10 -13.09 0.84
C ASP A 121 13.33 -11.64 0.40
N PHE A 122 12.48 -11.08 -0.46
CA PHE A 122 12.52 -9.66 -0.80
C PHE A 122 12.26 -8.78 0.42
N TYR A 123 11.21 -9.09 1.19
CA TYR A 123 10.87 -8.28 2.37
C TYR A 123 11.93 -8.35 3.48
N LYS A 124 12.63 -9.46 3.64
CA LYS A 124 13.76 -9.60 4.59
C LYS A 124 14.95 -8.69 4.28
N LEU A 125 15.09 -8.20 3.05
CA LEU A 125 16.21 -7.33 2.68
C LEU A 125 16.14 -5.96 3.38
N TRP A 126 14.96 -5.51 3.76
CA TRP A 126 14.76 -4.15 4.28
C TRP A 126 13.82 -4.04 5.48
N LEU A 127 12.99 -5.04 5.75
CA LEU A 127 12.25 -5.11 7.01
C LEU A 127 13.17 -5.63 8.14
N ASP A 128 12.81 -5.26 9.37
CA ASP A 128 13.44 -5.78 10.57
C ASP A 128 13.03 -7.23 10.87
N GLU A 129 13.61 -7.83 11.92
CA GLU A 129 13.35 -9.22 12.32
C GLU A 129 11.89 -9.51 12.65
N THR A 130 11.11 -8.51 13.06
CA THR A 130 9.67 -8.68 13.30
C THR A 130 8.88 -8.91 12.02
N MET A 131 9.41 -8.50 10.87
CA MET A 131 8.73 -8.45 9.59
C MET A 131 7.47 -7.56 9.65
N SER A 132 7.48 -6.49 10.44
CA SER A 132 6.35 -5.56 10.55
C SER A 132 6.40 -4.51 9.43
N TYR A 133 5.47 -4.58 8.50
CA TYR A 133 5.37 -3.65 7.37
C TYR A 133 4.39 -2.50 7.66
N SER A 134 4.69 -1.75 8.69
CA SER A 134 3.99 -0.52 9.08
C SER A 134 4.94 0.36 9.88
N CYS A 135 4.62 1.65 10.08
CA CYS A 135 5.53 2.58 10.74
C CYS A 135 5.93 2.10 12.16
N GLY A 136 7.21 2.27 12.51
CA GLY A 136 7.73 2.01 13.85
C GLY A 136 7.32 3.12 14.83
N TYR A 137 7.37 2.83 16.13
CA TYR A 137 7.19 3.82 17.19
C TYR A 137 8.53 4.04 17.90
N PHE A 138 9.24 5.07 17.49
CA PHE A 138 10.53 5.48 18.08
C PHE A 138 10.26 6.27 19.36
N LYS A 139 10.66 5.73 20.51
CA LYS A 139 10.62 6.46 21.80
C LYS A 139 11.79 7.41 21.92
N ASP A 140 12.94 6.96 21.43
CA ASP A 140 14.18 7.72 21.41
C ASP A 140 14.73 7.81 19.98
N PRO A 141 15.39 8.93 19.63
CA PRO A 141 16.00 9.07 18.29
C PRO A 141 17.08 8.03 17.97
N GLY A 142 17.68 7.41 19.00
CA GLY A 142 18.71 6.36 18.86
C GLY A 142 18.15 4.95 18.73
N ASP A 143 16.82 4.76 18.76
CA ASP A 143 16.22 3.45 18.64
C ASP A 143 16.49 2.84 17.26
N THR A 144 16.82 1.55 17.24
CA THR A 144 16.86 0.77 16.00
C THR A 144 15.44 0.54 15.46
N LEU A 145 15.32 0.21 14.17
CA LEU A 145 14.03 -0.15 13.58
C LEU A 145 13.36 -1.31 14.33
N TYR A 146 14.13 -2.33 14.71
CA TYR A 146 13.63 -3.45 15.52
C TYR A 146 13.02 -2.98 16.86
N GLN A 147 13.73 -2.12 17.60
CA GLN A 147 13.23 -1.55 18.85
C GLN A 147 11.94 -0.76 18.64
N ALA A 148 11.90 0.07 17.60
CA ALA A 148 10.72 0.86 17.26
C ALA A 148 9.52 -0.03 16.88
N GLN A 149 9.74 -1.14 16.17
CA GLN A 149 8.67 -2.08 15.83
C GLN A 149 8.17 -2.85 17.06
N VAL A 150 9.07 -3.31 17.92
CA VAL A 150 8.69 -3.93 19.21
C VAL A 150 7.88 -2.95 20.06
N GLN A 151 8.34 -1.71 20.19
CA GLN A 151 7.64 -0.68 20.97
C GLN A 151 6.26 -0.35 20.40
N LYS A 152 6.11 -0.31 19.09
CA LYS A 152 4.80 -0.16 18.44
C LYS A 152 3.86 -1.29 18.83
N VAL A 153 4.30 -2.54 18.70
CA VAL A 153 3.47 -3.71 19.04
C VAL A 153 3.11 -3.71 20.52
N GLU A 154 4.05 -3.47 21.42
CA GLU A 154 3.77 -3.39 22.85
C GLU A 154 2.71 -2.32 23.18
N ARG A 155 2.83 -1.12 22.57
CA ARG A 155 1.85 -0.03 22.73
C ARG A 155 0.45 -0.41 22.23
N ILE A 156 0.36 -1.18 21.14
CA ILE A 156 -0.91 -1.70 20.61
C ILE A 156 -1.51 -2.69 21.60
N LEU A 157 -0.71 -3.65 22.09
CA LEU A 157 -1.17 -4.68 23.01
C LEU A 157 -1.63 -4.09 24.36
N GLU A 158 -0.94 -3.08 24.87
CA GLU A 158 -1.34 -2.35 26.08
C GLU A 158 -2.73 -1.70 25.92
N LYS A 159 -3.00 -1.08 24.78
CA LYS A 159 -4.30 -0.43 24.48
C LYS A 159 -5.44 -1.43 24.33
N LEU A 160 -5.16 -2.68 24.04
CA LEU A 160 -6.18 -3.74 23.92
C LEU A 160 -6.63 -4.31 25.26
N TYR A 161 -5.96 -3.98 26.37
CA TYR A 161 -6.28 -4.50 27.71
C TYR A 161 -6.46 -6.01 27.74
N LEU A 162 -5.51 -6.74 27.12
CA LEU A 162 -5.54 -8.19 26.99
C LEU A 162 -5.43 -8.88 28.36
N LYS A 163 -6.16 -9.98 28.52
CA LYS A 163 -6.09 -10.88 29.67
C LYS A 163 -5.98 -12.32 29.18
N GLU A 164 -5.45 -13.18 30.03
CA GLU A 164 -5.33 -14.62 29.74
C GLU A 164 -6.67 -15.23 29.32
N GLY A 165 -6.63 -16.06 28.27
CA GLY A 165 -7.79 -16.74 27.72
C GLY A 165 -8.68 -15.91 26.79
N MET A 166 -8.46 -14.59 26.69
CA MET A 166 -9.18 -13.76 25.70
C MET A 166 -8.88 -14.19 24.27
N THR A 167 -9.84 -13.91 23.39
CA THR A 167 -9.72 -14.11 21.94
C THR A 167 -9.37 -12.81 21.24
N LEU A 168 -8.38 -12.85 20.33
CA LEU A 168 -7.90 -11.72 19.54
C LEU A 168 -7.94 -12.04 18.05
N CYS A 169 -8.57 -11.17 17.24
CA CYS A 169 -8.46 -11.19 15.80
C CYS A 169 -7.50 -10.09 15.30
N ASP A 170 -6.58 -10.45 14.40
CA ASP A 170 -5.72 -9.49 13.68
C ASP A 170 -6.10 -9.48 12.19
N ILE A 171 -6.72 -8.38 11.74
CA ILE A 171 -7.18 -8.20 10.37
C ILE A 171 -6.06 -7.56 9.55
N GLY A 172 -5.46 -8.35 8.63
CA GLY A 172 -4.23 -7.98 7.95
C GLY A 172 -3.01 -8.30 8.81
N CYS A 173 -2.95 -9.53 9.31
CA CYS A 173 -1.97 -9.96 10.33
C CYS A 173 -0.50 -10.00 9.84
N GLY A 174 -0.24 -9.77 8.55
CA GLY A 174 1.10 -9.88 8.00
C GLY A 174 1.76 -11.23 8.31
N TRP A 175 2.99 -11.19 8.77
CA TRP A 175 3.76 -12.38 9.17
C TRP A 175 3.58 -12.77 10.65
N GLY A 176 2.55 -12.23 11.33
CA GLY A 176 2.02 -12.69 12.61
C GLY A 176 2.75 -12.24 13.85
N TYR A 177 3.72 -11.31 13.78
CA TYR A 177 4.50 -10.91 14.95
C TYR A 177 3.64 -10.40 16.11
N LEU A 178 2.61 -9.60 15.84
CA LEU A 178 1.70 -9.05 16.84
C LEU A 178 0.97 -10.17 17.61
N LEU A 179 0.39 -11.14 16.90
CA LEU A 179 -0.33 -12.26 17.54
C LEU A 179 0.60 -13.18 18.32
N ILE A 180 1.80 -13.49 17.80
CA ILE A 180 2.81 -14.28 18.52
C ILE A 180 3.18 -13.58 19.83
N ARG A 181 3.45 -12.27 19.77
CA ARG A 181 3.78 -11.49 20.96
C ARG A 181 2.63 -11.44 21.96
N ALA A 182 1.39 -11.29 21.49
CA ALA A 182 0.19 -11.30 22.31
C ALA A 182 -0.02 -12.66 23.02
N ALA A 183 0.13 -13.77 22.29
CA ALA A 183 -0.02 -15.11 22.85
C ALA A 183 1.04 -15.40 23.92
N LYS A 184 2.30 -15.08 23.65
CA LYS A 184 3.41 -15.28 24.60
C LYS A 184 3.27 -14.44 25.87
N LYS A 185 2.88 -13.16 25.72
CA LYS A 185 2.86 -12.21 26.84
C LYS A 185 1.59 -12.30 27.67
N TYR A 186 0.45 -12.52 27.04
CA TYR A 186 -0.87 -12.44 27.69
C TYR A 186 -1.65 -13.75 27.70
N GLY A 187 -1.16 -14.81 27.09
CA GLY A 187 -1.84 -16.11 27.07
C GLY A 187 -3.15 -16.13 26.30
N ILE A 188 -3.30 -15.29 25.28
CA ILE A 188 -4.52 -15.19 24.46
C ILE A 188 -4.61 -16.33 23.44
N LYS A 189 -5.83 -16.52 22.89
CA LYS A 189 -6.05 -17.27 21.65
C LYS A 189 -6.25 -16.28 20.51
N GLY A 190 -5.56 -16.48 19.40
CA GLY A 190 -5.56 -15.51 18.29
C GLY A 190 -5.86 -16.12 16.93
N VAL A 191 -6.58 -15.38 16.10
CA VAL A 191 -6.79 -15.69 14.69
C VAL A 191 -6.30 -14.51 13.86
N GLY A 192 -5.31 -14.75 12.98
CA GLY A 192 -4.88 -13.80 11.98
C GLY A 192 -5.58 -14.07 10.66
N ILE A 193 -6.00 -13.02 9.96
CA ILE A 193 -6.48 -13.12 8.59
C ILE A 193 -5.60 -12.31 7.64
N THR A 194 -5.33 -12.86 6.46
CA THR A 194 -4.55 -12.24 5.39
C THR A 194 -5.04 -12.70 4.02
N LEU A 195 -4.77 -11.92 2.98
CA LEU A 195 -5.01 -12.30 1.57
C LEU A 195 -3.76 -12.86 0.88
N SER A 196 -2.57 -12.75 1.51
CA SER A 196 -1.31 -13.25 0.96
C SER A 196 -1.05 -14.70 1.41
N LYS A 197 -0.82 -15.57 0.44
CA LYS A 197 -0.43 -16.97 0.68
C LYS A 197 0.96 -17.06 1.31
N GLU A 198 1.87 -16.17 0.90
CA GLU A 198 3.24 -16.12 1.42
C GLU A 198 3.28 -15.71 2.90
N GLN A 199 2.50 -14.69 3.27
CA GLN A 199 2.37 -14.29 4.66
C GLN A 199 1.76 -15.41 5.51
N LYS A 200 0.67 -16.03 5.04
CA LYS A 200 0.03 -17.16 5.72
C LYS A 200 1.01 -18.28 5.99
N LYS A 201 1.69 -18.77 4.95
CA LYS A 201 2.68 -19.84 5.05
C LYS A 201 3.77 -19.51 6.09
N LYS A 202 4.33 -18.29 5.99
CA LYS A 202 5.39 -17.88 6.90
C LYS A 202 4.91 -17.73 8.33
N PHE A 203 3.69 -17.27 8.54
CA PHE A 203 3.11 -17.18 9.88
C PHE A 203 2.84 -18.58 10.47
N GLU A 204 2.36 -19.55 9.69
CA GLU A 204 2.21 -20.95 10.11
C GLU A 204 3.56 -21.55 10.57
N GLU A 205 4.64 -21.34 9.79
CA GLU A 205 5.99 -21.74 10.17
C GLU A 205 6.43 -21.13 11.51
N ARG A 206 6.13 -19.83 11.73
CA ARG A 206 6.44 -19.14 13.00
C ARG A 206 5.61 -19.67 14.17
N ILE A 207 4.34 -19.95 13.97
CA ILE A 207 3.47 -20.57 15.00
C ILE A 207 4.09 -21.90 15.47
N GLN A 208 4.48 -22.76 14.53
CA GLN A 208 5.13 -24.06 14.83
C GLN A 208 6.47 -23.87 15.55
N ALA A 209 7.32 -22.97 15.04
CA ALA A 209 8.64 -22.69 15.64
C ALA A 209 8.54 -22.19 17.08
N GLU A 210 7.43 -21.54 17.44
CA GLU A 210 7.17 -20.97 18.76
C GLU A 210 6.33 -21.88 19.66
N GLY A 211 5.86 -23.05 19.15
CA GLY A 211 5.01 -23.99 19.90
C GLY A 211 3.67 -23.39 20.30
N LEU A 212 3.03 -22.64 19.40
CA LEU A 212 1.79 -21.90 19.66
C LEU A 212 0.59 -22.42 18.86
N GLU A 213 0.66 -23.64 18.33
CA GLU A 213 -0.38 -24.25 17.48
C GLU A 213 -1.73 -24.44 18.21
N ASP A 214 -1.71 -24.56 19.52
CA ASP A 214 -2.90 -24.65 20.39
C ASP A 214 -3.54 -23.29 20.68
N ARG A 215 -2.85 -22.20 20.35
CA ARG A 215 -3.27 -20.82 20.66
C ARG A 215 -3.51 -19.95 19.45
N LEU A 216 -2.77 -20.15 18.38
CA LEU A 216 -2.80 -19.27 17.21
C LEU A 216 -3.19 -20.02 15.94
N GLU A 217 -4.00 -19.37 15.14
CA GLU A 217 -4.40 -19.81 13.80
C GLU A 217 -4.24 -18.65 12.81
N VAL A 218 -3.89 -18.96 11.55
CA VAL A 218 -3.92 -17.99 10.45
C VAL A 218 -4.79 -18.50 9.32
N ARG A 219 -5.65 -17.64 8.78
CA ARG A 219 -6.57 -17.95 7.69
C ARG A 219 -6.30 -17.08 6.47
N LEU A 220 -6.34 -17.70 5.29
CA LEU A 220 -6.43 -16.96 4.03
C LEU A 220 -7.89 -16.53 3.88
N MET A 221 -8.21 -15.29 4.28
CA MET A 221 -9.58 -14.82 4.41
C MET A 221 -9.68 -13.31 4.19
N ASP A 222 -10.69 -12.89 3.45
CA ASP A 222 -11.07 -11.49 3.33
C ASP A 222 -11.90 -11.04 4.54
N TYR A 223 -11.73 -9.79 5.00
CA TYR A 223 -12.52 -9.24 6.10
C TYR A 223 -14.03 -9.26 5.83
N ARG A 224 -14.43 -9.23 4.55
CA ARG A 224 -15.84 -9.32 4.10
C ARG A 224 -16.49 -10.67 4.40
N ASP A 225 -15.68 -11.70 4.61
CA ASP A 225 -16.15 -13.05 4.94
C ASP A 225 -16.27 -13.27 6.48
N LEU A 226 -15.82 -12.31 7.28
CA LEU A 226 -15.92 -12.38 8.75
C LEU A 226 -17.36 -12.57 9.26
N PRO A 227 -18.38 -11.86 8.74
CA PRO A 227 -19.76 -12.02 9.21
C PRO A 227 -20.28 -13.46 9.12
N ASP A 228 -19.88 -14.20 8.10
CA ASP A 228 -20.33 -15.57 7.82
C ASP A 228 -19.37 -16.63 8.41
N SER A 229 -18.28 -16.21 9.05
CA SER A 229 -17.25 -17.10 9.58
C SER A 229 -17.65 -17.86 10.85
N GLY A 230 -18.70 -17.42 11.54
CA GLY A 230 -19.08 -17.92 12.87
C GLY A 230 -18.12 -17.55 14.00
N LEU A 231 -17.07 -16.78 13.71
CA LEU A 231 -16.06 -16.36 14.71
C LEU A 231 -16.59 -15.23 15.60
N LYS A 232 -16.08 -15.20 16.84
CA LYS A 232 -16.33 -14.11 17.81
C LYS A 232 -15.07 -13.83 18.61
N PHE A 233 -14.81 -12.53 18.86
CA PHE A 233 -13.58 -12.09 19.50
C PHE A 233 -13.84 -11.07 20.61
N ASP A 234 -13.06 -11.14 21.67
CA ASP A 234 -13.05 -10.14 22.75
C ASP A 234 -12.31 -8.88 22.34
N ARG A 235 -11.32 -9.05 21.46
CA ARG A 235 -10.47 -7.96 20.93
C ARG A 235 -10.26 -8.16 19.44
N ILE A 236 -10.23 -7.05 18.74
CA ILE A 236 -9.87 -7.01 17.32
C ILE A 236 -8.81 -5.93 17.11
N VAL A 237 -7.85 -6.19 16.26
CA VAL A 237 -6.82 -5.23 15.84
C VAL A 237 -6.68 -5.24 14.33
N SER A 238 -6.36 -4.09 13.76
CA SER A 238 -5.96 -3.96 12.35
C SER A 238 -4.91 -2.86 12.25
N VAL A 239 -3.77 -3.16 11.62
CA VAL A 239 -2.61 -2.26 11.54
C VAL A 239 -2.12 -2.17 10.11
N GLY A 240 -2.20 -0.96 9.50
CA GLY A 240 -1.72 -0.73 8.13
C GLY A 240 -2.49 -1.50 7.07
N MET A 241 -3.80 -1.70 7.27
CA MET A 241 -4.65 -2.47 6.37
C MET A 241 -5.78 -1.61 5.76
N LEU A 242 -6.24 -0.58 6.49
CA LEU A 242 -7.34 0.28 6.04
C LEU A 242 -7.02 0.99 4.72
N GLU A 243 -5.75 1.23 4.46
CA GLU A 243 -5.23 1.81 3.21
C GLU A 243 -5.61 0.98 1.97
N HIS A 244 -5.75 -0.34 2.12
CA HIS A 244 -6.15 -1.26 1.06
C HIS A 244 -7.68 -1.44 0.93
N VAL A 245 -8.45 -0.95 1.91
CA VAL A 245 -9.93 -1.10 1.92
C VAL A 245 -10.60 -0.15 0.93
N GLY A 246 -10.07 1.08 0.80
CA GLY A 246 -10.71 2.15 0.03
C GLY A 246 -11.89 2.80 0.75
N ARG A 247 -12.05 4.13 0.60
CA ARG A 247 -13.02 4.94 1.35
C ARG A 247 -14.47 4.44 1.23
N ASP A 248 -14.88 4.01 0.05
CA ASP A 248 -16.25 3.54 -0.22
C ASP A 248 -16.60 2.24 0.52
N ASN A 249 -15.58 1.50 0.98
CA ASN A 249 -15.74 0.24 1.71
C ASN A 249 -15.59 0.39 3.23
N TYR A 250 -15.30 1.59 3.77
CA TYR A 250 -15.09 1.77 5.21
C TYR A 250 -16.30 1.36 6.05
N GLU A 251 -17.51 1.69 5.58
CA GLU A 251 -18.73 1.28 6.28
C GLU A 251 -18.89 -0.25 6.32
N LEU A 252 -18.61 -0.91 5.20
CA LEU A 252 -18.64 -2.37 5.12
C LEU A 252 -17.58 -3.01 6.04
N PHE A 253 -16.36 -2.46 6.04
CA PHE A 253 -15.30 -2.90 6.92
C PHE A 253 -15.70 -2.81 8.40
N MET A 254 -16.23 -1.67 8.84
CA MET A 254 -16.68 -1.48 10.21
C MET A 254 -17.87 -2.38 10.59
N LYS A 255 -18.79 -2.66 9.65
CA LYS A 255 -19.87 -3.64 9.85
C LYS A 255 -19.35 -5.05 10.02
N SER A 256 -18.37 -5.45 9.20
CA SER A 256 -17.71 -6.77 9.29
C SER A 256 -17.00 -6.95 10.63
N VAL A 257 -16.23 -5.94 11.06
CA VAL A 257 -15.58 -5.93 12.38
C VAL A 257 -16.60 -6.06 13.50
N LYS A 258 -17.66 -5.22 13.47
CA LYS A 258 -18.71 -5.24 14.50
C LYS A 258 -19.43 -6.60 14.58
N SER A 259 -19.61 -7.29 13.47
CA SER A 259 -20.31 -8.57 13.41
C SER A 259 -19.61 -9.67 14.20
N VAL A 260 -18.27 -9.60 14.32
CA VAL A 260 -17.47 -10.63 15.02
C VAL A 260 -16.90 -10.16 16.37
N LEU A 261 -17.16 -8.91 16.76
CA LEU A 261 -16.75 -8.37 18.05
C LEU A 261 -17.80 -8.72 19.12
N ASN A 262 -17.37 -9.32 20.24
CA ASN A 262 -18.21 -9.61 21.38
C ASN A 262 -18.76 -8.32 22.05
N PRO A 263 -19.92 -8.35 22.67
CA PRO A 263 -20.39 -7.24 23.50
C PRO A 263 -19.37 -6.82 24.55
N GLY A 264 -19.05 -5.52 24.63
CA GLY A 264 -18.00 -4.99 25.51
C GLY A 264 -16.56 -5.22 25.00
N GLY A 265 -16.42 -5.78 23.80
CA GLY A 265 -15.13 -5.93 23.12
C GLY A 265 -14.53 -4.61 22.67
N LEU A 266 -13.22 -4.62 22.39
CA LEU A 266 -12.50 -3.44 21.87
C LEU A 266 -11.95 -3.73 20.47
N PHE A 267 -12.04 -2.74 19.60
CA PHE A 267 -11.37 -2.71 18.30
C PHE A 267 -10.33 -1.60 18.28
N LEU A 268 -9.08 -1.96 17.97
CA LEU A 268 -8.00 -1.01 17.73
C LEU A 268 -7.73 -0.95 16.22
N LEU A 269 -7.86 0.24 15.66
CA LEU A 269 -7.56 0.52 14.26
C LEU A 269 -6.37 1.48 14.19
N HIS A 270 -5.32 1.06 13.49
CA HIS A 270 -4.13 1.86 13.19
C HIS A 270 -3.96 1.94 11.68
N TYR A 271 -3.84 3.16 11.15
CA TYR A 271 -3.73 3.42 9.72
C TYR A 271 -3.04 4.76 9.45
N ILE A 272 -2.60 4.96 8.21
CA ILE A 272 -2.04 6.23 7.74
C ILE A 272 -3.19 7.17 7.41
N SER A 273 -3.15 8.40 7.92
CA SER A 273 -4.13 9.44 7.62
C SER A 273 -3.44 10.72 7.17
N ALA A 274 -4.08 11.49 6.30
CA ALA A 274 -3.65 12.84 5.95
C ALA A 274 -4.29 13.86 6.88
N LEU A 275 -3.57 14.96 7.14
CA LEU A 275 -4.09 16.08 7.95
C LEU A 275 -5.06 16.97 7.17
N GLN A 276 -5.01 16.90 5.83
CA GLN A 276 -5.87 17.68 4.93
C GLN A 276 -6.44 16.77 3.84
N GLU A 277 -7.70 16.97 3.48
CA GLU A 277 -8.28 16.41 2.25
C GLU A 277 -7.83 17.26 1.06
N HIS A 278 -7.22 16.63 0.06
CA HIS A 278 -6.88 17.23 -1.22
C HIS A 278 -7.86 16.79 -2.31
#